data_5b2ef1101bb92fbfa909b1c562a5aefd
#
_entry.id   5b2ef1101bb92fbfa909b1c562a5aefd
#
_cell.length_a   1.000
_cell.length_b   1.000
_cell.length_c   1.000
_cell.angle_alpha   90.00
_cell.angle_beta   90.00
_cell.angle_gamma   90.00
#
_symmetry.space_group_name_H-M   'P 1'
#
loop_
_entity.id
_entity.type
_entity.pdbx_description
1 polymer ?
#
loop_
_entity_poly.entity_id
_entity_poly.type
_entity_poly.pdbx_seq_one_letter_code
_entity_poly.pdbx_strand_id
1 'polypeptide(L)'
;MEPPSRKSCYNFRVTEINRVVDGDTIDVTIDLGFDLYKKERVRVAGIDTPEKRTRDLEEKALGIDATNYLKKQLEDTIAGDDELTIRTELKGGMGKYGRLLGWLYVGESDVSLNEIMITEGYAWAYDGGTKQKNFEELREIRRSFGTLTQG
;
A
#
# COMPACT_ATOMS: atom_id res chain seq x y z
N MET A 1 -9.59 3.90 8.07
CA MET A 1 -9.28 5.21 7.42
C MET A 1 -9.76 5.18 5.98
N GLU A 2 -10.67 6.06 5.66
CA GLU A 2 -11.21 6.14 4.32
C GLU A 2 -10.41 7.11 3.44
N PRO A 3 -10.35 6.87 2.11
CA PRO A 3 -9.71 7.82 1.22
C PRO A 3 -10.50 9.13 1.18
N PRO A 4 -9.83 10.28 0.97
CA PRO A 4 -10.52 11.57 0.86
C PRO A 4 -11.40 11.61 -0.38
N SER A 5 -12.47 12.41 -0.33
CA SER A 5 -13.36 12.62 -1.46
C SER A 5 -12.64 13.35 -2.61
N ARG A 6 -13.19 13.27 -3.82
CA ARG A 6 -12.61 13.94 -5.00
C ARG A 6 -12.41 15.44 -4.81
N LYS A 7 -13.27 16.10 -4.03
CA LYS A 7 -13.17 17.54 -3.76
C LYS A 7 -12.11 17.87 -2.70
N SER A 8 -11.65 16.87 -1.96
CA SER A 8 -10.73 17.03 -0.82
C SER A 8 -9.38 16.39 -1.04
N CYS A 9 -9.02 16.09 -2.29
CA CYS A 9 -7.80 15.36 -2.58
C CYS A 9 -7.10 15.83 -3.84
N TYR A 10 -5.82 15.49 -3.93
CA TYR A 10 -5.09 15.46 -5.19
C TYR A 10 -5.09 14.05 -5.73
N ASN A 11 -5.13 13.92 -7.07
CA ASN A 11 -4.92 12.66 -7.78
C ASN A 11 -3.77 12.86 -8.75
N PHE A 12 -2.74 12.03 -8.63
CA PHE A 12 -1.57 12.09 -9.48
C PHE A 12 -1.26 10.73 -10.07
N ARG A 13 -0.62 10.72 -11.25
CA ARG A 13 -0.08 9.50 -11.83
C ARG A 13 1.24 9.14 -11.14
N VAL A 14 1.43 7.86 -10.86
CA VAL A 14 2.71 7.30 -10.43
C VAL A 14 3.39 6.72 -11.67
N THR A 15 4.56 7.22 -12.02
CA THR A 15 5.28 6.82 -13.24
C THR A 15 6.36 5.78 -13.00
N GLU A 16 6.90 5.72 -11.79
CA GLU A 16 7.93 4.74 -11.42
C GLU A 16 7.75 4.25 -10.01
N ILE A 17 8.03 2.97 -9.81
CA ILE A 17 8.20 2.37 -8.49
C ILE A 17 9.72 2.28 -8.27
N ASN A 18 10.25 3.17 -7.45
CA ASN A 18 11.68 3.22 -7.19
C ASN A 18 12.10 2.13 -6.20
N ARG A 19 11.24 1.85 -5.19
CA ARG A 19 11.48 0.79 -4.23
C ARG A 19 10.19 0.46 -3.46
N VAL A 20 9.95 -0.81 -3.20
CA VAL A 20 8.97 -1.25 -2.22
C VAL A 20 9.74 -1.58 -0.95
N VAL A 21 9.62 -0.71 0.05
CA VAL A 21 10.40 -0.82 1.31
C VAL A 21 9.85 -1.97 2.15
N ASP A 22 8.54 -1.99 2.33
CA ASP A 22 7.79 -3.08 2.95
C ASP A 22 6.32 -3.02 2.49
N GLY A 23 5.44 -3.83 3.07
CA GLY A 23 4.06 -3.96 2.59
C GLY A 23 3.19 -2.71 2.74
N ASP A 24 3.67 -1.69 3.43
CA ASP A 24 2.93 -0.46 3.66
C ASP A 24 3.73 0.83 3.38
N THR A 25 4.93 0.68 2.80
CA THR A 25 5.81 1.83 2.52
C THR A 25 6.51 1.65 1.18
N ILE A 26 6.38 2.64 0.30
CA ILE A 26 6.96 2.60 -1.05
C ILE A 26 7.66 3.92 -1.37
N ASP A 27 8.68 3.84 -2.21
CA ASP A 27 9.34 5.00 -2.82
C ASP A 27 8.92 5.04 -4.29
N VAL A 28 8.37 6.16 -4.71
CA VAL A 28 7.79 6.33 -6.05
C VAL A 28 8.19 7.66 -6.67
N THR A 29 8.04 7.74 -7.99
CA THR A 29 8.11 8.99 -8.74
C THR A 29 6.69 9.36 -9.16
N ILE A 30 6.28 10.58 -8.79
CA ILE A 30 4.95 11.11 -9.02
C ILE A 30 5.01 12.16 -10.12
N ASP A 31 4.13 12.05 -11.11
CA ASP A 31 3.96 13.03 -12.17
C ASP A 31 3.01 14.12 -11.68
N LEU A 32 3.53 15.34 -11.50
CA LEU A 32 2.75 16.50 -11.04
C LEU A 32 2.13 17.29 -12.19
N GLY A 33 2.33 16.82 -13.42
CA GLY A 33 1.96 17.58 -14.61
C GLY A 33 3.01 18.63 -14.99
N PHE A 34 2.86 19.22 -16.17
CA PHE A 34 3.77 20.28 -16.66
C PHE A 34 5.24 19.84 -16.72
N ASP A 35 5.49 18.55 -16.96
CA ASP A 35 6.84 17.96 -16.95
C ASP A 35 7.55 18.06 -15.60
N LEU A 36 6.78 18.16 -14.51
CA LEU A 36 7.31 18.16 -13.14
C LEU A 36 7.11 16.78 -12.50
N TYR A 37 8.19 16.24 -11.97
CA TYR A 37 8.21 14.94 -11.31
C TYR A 37 8.78 15.08 -9.92
N LYS A 38 8.23 14.32 -8.96
CA LYS A 38 8.71 14.34 -7.59
C LYS A 38 8.87 12.94 -7.07
N LYS A 39 10.02 12.65 -6.45
CA LYS A 39 10.25 11.40 -5.73
C LYS A 39 9.75 11.54 -4.31
N GLU A 40 8.93 10.60 -3.87
CA GLU A 40 8.34 10.60 -2.54
C GLU A 40 8.37 9.22 -1.91
N ARG A 41 8.57 9.21 -0.60
CA ARG A 41 8.28 8.03 0.22
C ARG A 41 6.83 8.10 0.67
N VAL A 42 6.05 7.10 0.29
CA VAL A 42 4.62 7.03 0.55
C VAL A 42 4.32 5.95 1.58
N ARG A 43 3.59 6.33 2.61
CA ARG A 43 2.95 5.39 3.53
C ARG A 43 1.59 5.02 2.93
N VAL A 44 1.39 3.74 2.67
CA VAL A 44 0.10 3.24 2.15
C VAL A 44 -0.93 3.40 3.26
N ALA A 45 -1.87 4.32 3.06
CA ALA A 45 -2.78 4.77 4.10
C ALA A 45 -3.81 3.71 4.51
N GLY A 46 -4.19 3.74 5.78
CA GLY A 46 -5.28 2.90 6.29
C GLY A 46 -4.94 1.46 6.55
N ILE A 47 -3.70 1.04 6.35
CA ILE A 47 -3.26 -0.33 6.57
C ILE A 47 -2.02 -0.42 7.46
N ASP A 48 -1.85 -1.58 8.08
CA ASP A 48 -0.63 -2.00 8.72
C ASP A 48 -0.30 -3.41 8.25
N THR A 49 0.97 -3.70 8.04
CA THR A 49 1.44 -5.01 7.59
C THR A 49 2.35 -5.66 8.62
N PRO A 50 2.46 -7.01 8.61
CA PRO A 50 3.44 -7.67 9.46
C PRO A 50 4.85 -7.16 9.20
N GLU A 51 5.67 -7.13 10.24
CA GLU A 51 7.04 -6.65 10.16
C GLU A 51 7.92 -7.63 9.39
N LYS A 52 8.66 -7.14 8.44
CA LYS A 52 9.63 -7.90 7.66
C LYS A 52 10.98 -8.01 8.39
N ARG A 53 11.31 -7.01 9.19
CA ARG A 53 12.56 -6.91 9.96
C ARG A 53 12.30 -7.25 11.42
N THR A 54 12.06 -8.51 11.71
CA THR A 54 11.77 -9.00 13.05
C THR A 54 12.47 -10.33 13.28
N ARG A 55 12.67 -10.69 14.55
CA ARG A 55 13.19 -12.00 14.94
C ARG A 55 12.10 -13.08 14.98
N ASP A 56 10.84 -12.66 15.00
CA ASP A 56 9.71 -13.57 14.92
C ASP A 56 9.60 -14.08 13.48
N LEU A 57 9.94 -15.35 13.26
CA LEU A 57 9.98 -15.95 11.93
C LEU A 57 8.60 -16.02 11.27
N GLU A 58 7.56 -16.17 12.07
CA GLU A 58 6.18 -16.20 11.59
C GLU A 58 5.74 -14.83 11.06
N GLU A 59 5.95 -13.80 11.85
CA GLU A 59 5.69 -12.42 11.45
C GLU A 59 6.52 -12.03 10.23
N LYS A 60 7.80 -12.38 10.24
CA LYS A 60 8.73 -12.08 9.14
C LYS A 60 8.24 -12.67 7.82
N ALA A 61 7.79 -13.92 7.82
CA ALA A 61 7.28 -14.57 6.61
C ALA A 61 6.05 -13.85 6.06
N LEU A 62 5.12 -13.45 6.92
CA LEU A 62 3.94 -12.69 6.52
C LEU A 62 4.31 -11.29 6.02
N GLY A 63 5.29 -10.65 6.62
CA GLY A 63 5.80 -9.34 6.20
C GLY A 63 6.46 -9.39 4.83
N ILE A 64 7.25 -10.42 4.56
CA ILE A 64 7.87 -10.65 3.25
C ILE A 64 6.80 -10.90 2.21
N ASP A 65 5.80 -11.71 2.51
CA ASP A 65 4.68 -11.98 1.60
C ASP A 65 3.90 -10.71 1.26
N ALA A 66 3.59 -9.88 2.25
CA ALA A 66 2.89 -8.61 2.03
C ALA A 66 3.71 -7.68 1.13
N THR A 67 5.01 -7.58 1.37
CA THR A 67 5.93 -6.78 0.55
C THR A 67 5.96 -7.27 -0.89
N ASN A 68 6.10 -8.57 -1.09
CA ASN A 68 6.17 -9.17 -2.42
C ASN A 68 4.85 -9.02 -3.18
N TYR A 69 3.72 -9.17 -2.49
CA TYR A 69 2.41 -8.99 -3.09
C TYR A 69 2.23 -7.55 -3.60
N LEU A 70 2.50 -6.57 -2.75
CA LEU A 70 2.39 -5.15 -3.13
C LEU A 70 3.33 -4.82 -4.29
N LYS A 71 4.58 -5.28 -4.21
CA LYS A 71 5.58 -5.08 -5.26
C LYS A 71 5.09 -5.63 -6.60
N LYS A 72 4.56 -6.84 -6.61
CA LYS A 72 4.04 -7.46 -7.84
C LYS A 72 2.88 -6.66 -8.42
N GLN A 73 1.91 -6.24 -7.59
CA GLN A 73 0.77 -5.45 -8.05
C GLN A 73 1.22 -4.13 -8.68
N LEU A 74 2.15 -3.45 -8.05
CA LEU A 74 2.65 -2.15 -8.52
C LEU A 74 3.48 -2.30 -9.80
N GLU A 75 4.42 -3.24 -9.83
CA GLU A 75 5.29 -3.46 -11.00
C GLU A 75 4.48 -3.94 -12.21
N ASP A 76 3.53 -4.85 -12.03
CA ASP A 76 2.67 -5.33 -13.11
C ASP A 76 1.81 -4.20 -13.68
N THR A 77 1.33 -3.29 -12.83
CA THR A 77 0.55 -2.13 -13.29
C THR A 77 1.41 -1.18 -14.12
N ILE A 78 2.60 -0.85 -13.66
CA ILE A 78 3.53 0.04 -14.38
C ILE A 78 3.97 -0.57 -15.72
N ALA A 79 4.20 -1.88 -15.75
CA ALA A 79 4.62 -2.59 -16.97
C ALA A 79 3.47 -2.81 -17.96
N GLY A 80 2.23 -2.75 -17.49
CA GLY A 80 1.03 -3.01 -18.29
C GLY A 80 0.42 -1.75 -18.89
N ASP A 81 -0.82 -1.90 -19.36
CA ASP A 81 -1.55 -0.80 -19.99
C ASP A 81 -2.36 0.04 -19.02
N ASP A 82 -2.50 -0.40 -17.77
CA ASP A 82 -3.24 0.32 -16.75
C ASP A 82 -2.39 1.41 -16.11
N GLU A 83 -3.06 2.52 -15.78
CA GLU A 83 -2.44 3.64 -15.09
C GLU A 83 -2.44 3.39 -13.59
N LEU A 84 -1.35 3.70 -12.91
CA LEU A 84 -1.28 3.71 -11.45
C LEU A 84 -1.46 5.15 -10.97
N THR A 85 -2.47 5.37 -10.12
CA THR A 85 -2.80 6.67 -9.58
C THR A 85 -2.63 6.68 -8.07
N ILE A 86 -2.15 7.78 -7.53
CA ILE A 86 -2.11 8.02 -6.08
C ILE A 86 -3.06 9.16 -5.74
N ARG A 87 -3.89 8.92 -4.71
CA ARG A 87 -4.76 9.95 -4.13
C ARG A 87 -4.18 10.39 -2.81
N THR A 88 -4.08 11.69 -2.58
CA THR A 88 -3.58 12.29 -1.33
C THR A 88 -4.52 13.39 -0.86
N GLU A 89 -4.50 13.71 0.43
CA GLU A 89 -5.30 14.81 0.97
C GLU A 89 -4.76 16.16 0.54
N LEU A 90 -5.63 17.16 0.37
CA LEU A 90 -5.24 18.54 0.04
C LEU A 90 -4.48 19.21 1.19
N LYS A 91 -4.85 18.88 2.43
CA LYS A 91 -4.24 19.42 3.63
C LYS A 91 -3.88 18.28 4.58
N GLY A 92 -2.76 18.42 5.26
CA GLY A 92 -2.33 17.41 6.22
C GLY A 92 -2.03 16.05 5.61
N GLY A 93 -1.65 16.02 4.33
CA GLY A 93 -1.36 14.77 3.61
C GLY A 93 -0.15 14.02 4.13
N MET A 94 0.65 14.64 4.99
CA MET A 94 1.81 14.00 5.60
C MET A 94 1.41 13.27 6.87
N GLY A 95 1.86 12.04 7.00
CA GLY A 95 1.61 11.23 8.18
C GLY A 95 2.51 11.59 9.35
N LYS A 96 2.39 10.77 10.42
CA LYS A 96 3.04 10.93 11.72
C LYS A 96 4.54 11.24 11.66
N TYR A 97 5.26 10.71 10.68
CA TYR A 97 6.71 10.83 10.55
C TYR A 97 7.11 11.62 9.31
N GLY A 98 6.25 12.53 8.85
CA GLY A 98 6.50 13.32 7.66
C GLY A 98 6.42 12.52 6.35
N ARG A 99 5.83 11.33 6.38
CA ARG A 99 5.61 10.51 5.18
C ARG A 99 4.29 10.90 4.54
N LEU A 100 4.29 10.97 3.21
CA LEU A 100 3.07 11.22 2.46
C LEU A 100 2.12 10.03 2.60
N LEU A 101 0.89 10.28 3.05
CA LEU A 101 -0.15 9.26 3.07
C LEU A 101 -0.79 9.15 1.70
N GLY A 102 -0.88 7.94 1.16
CA GLY A 102 -1.43 7.74 -0.17
C GLY A 102 -2.37 6.54 -0.27
N TRP A 103 -3.38 6.71 -1.12
CA TRP A 103 -4.28 5.64 -1.56
C TRP A 103 -3.97 5.36 -3.02
N LEU A 104 -3.70 4.10 -3.33
CA LEU A 104 -3.24 3.68 -4.65
C LEU A 104 -4.37 3.02 -5.43
N TYR A 105 -4.52 3.40 -6.70
CA TYR A 105 -5.57 2.87 -7.58
C TYR A 105 -4.99 2.39 -8.90
N VAL A 106 -5.48 1.26 -9.37
CA VAL A 106 -5.09 0.65 -10.65
C VAL A 106 -6.19 0.90 -11.68
N GLY A 107 -5.84 1.53 -12.80
CA GLY A 107 -6.78 1.81 -13.89
C GLY A 107 -7.97 2.62 -13.40
N GLU A 108 -9.16 2.20 -13.79
CA GLU A 108 -10.41 2.86 -13.43
C GLU A 108 -11.09 2.24 -12.20
N SER A 109 -10.38 1.39 -11.47
CA SER A 109 -10.94 0.73 -10.28
C SER A 109 -11.28 1.75 -9.19
N ASP A 110 -12.45 1.60 -8.57
CA ASP A 110 -12.86 2.40 -7.42
C ASP A 110 -12.34 1.81 -6.10
N VAL A 111 -11.79 0.61 -6.13
CA VAL A 111 -11.23 -0.07 -4.97
C VAL A 111 -9.73 0.15 -4.94
N SER A 112 -9.22 0.73 -3.85
CA SER A 112 -7.79 1.00 -3.70
C SER A 112 -7.00 -0.29 -3.49
N LEU A 113 -5.71 -0.30 -3.86
CA LEU A 113 -4.80 -1.38 -3.48
C LEU A 113 -4.69 -1.49 -1.95
N ASN A 114 -4.84 -0.36 -1.23
CA ASN A 114 -4.89 -0.33 0.22
C ASN A 114 -5.96 -1.30 0.74
N GLU A 115 -7.17 -1.19 0.21
CA GLU A 115 -8.28 -2.05 0.59
C GLU A 115 -8.09 -3.50 0.15
N ILE A 116 -7.55 -3.70 -1.05
CA ILE A 116 -7.27 -5.04 -1.58
C ILE A 116 -6.28 -5.78 -0.68
N MET A 117 -5.25 -5.10 -0.16
CA MET A 117 -4.30 -5.68 0.78
C MET A 117 -5.01 -6.24 2.02
N ILE A 118 -6.00 -5.53 2.54
CA ILE A 118 -6.80 -5.98 3.69
C ILE A 118 -7.70 -7.16 3.29
N THR A 119 -8.44 -7.00 2.22
CA THR A 119 -9.41 -8.01 1.76
C THR A 119 -8.75 -9.35 1.47
N GLU A 120 -7.55 -9.34 0.92
CA GLU A 120 -6.82 -10.57 0.57
C GLU A 120 -5.90 -11.08 1.67
N GLY A 121 -5.90 -10.45 2.85
CA GLY A 121 -5.22 -10.97 4.03
C GLY A 121 -3.72 -10.70 4.12
N TYR A 122 -3.24 -9.64 3.47
CA TYR A 122 -1.85 -9.21 3.57
C TYR A 122 -1.63 -8.11 4.60
N ALA A 123 -2.70 -7.41 4.97
CA ALA A 123 -2.64 -6.27 5.87
C ALA A 123 -3.86 -6.23 6.79
N TRP A 124 -3.69 -5.54 7.91
CA TRP A 124 -4.79 -5.17 8.80
C TRP A 124 -5.25 -3.75 8.49
N ALA A 125 -6.54 -3.46 8.72
CA ALA A 125 -7.03 -2.09 8.74
C ALA A 125 -6.38 -1.34 9.89
N TYR A 126 -5.94 -0.10 9.63
CA TYR A 126 -5.22 0.71 10.63
C TYR A 126 -5.60 2.18 10.49
N ASP A 127 -5.96 2.81 11.60
CA ASP A 127 -6.42 4.21 11.64
C ASP A 127 -5.38 5.18 12.27
N GLY A 128 -4.20 4.68 12.63
CA GLY A 128 -3.17 5.47 13.29
C GLY A 128 -3.10 5.29 14.81
N GLY A 129 -4.02 4.50 15.38
CA GLY A 129 -4.06 4.19 16.81
C GLY A 129 -3.13 3.05 17.21
N THR A 130 -3.56 2.24 18.15
CA THR A 130 -2.81 1.07 18.61
C THR A 130 -2.87 -0.04 17.57
N LYS A 131 -1.72 -0.57 17.20
CA LYS A 131 -1.61 -1.68 16.26
C LYS A 131 -2.07 -2.98 16.93
N GLN A 132 -2.97 -3.69 16.26
CA GLN A 132 -3.44 -5.01 16.69
C GLN A 132 -2.93 -6.05 15.71
N LYS A 133 -2.02 -6.90 16.18
CA LYS A 133 -1.35 -7.89 15.33
C LYS A 133 -1.97 -9.27 15.50
N ASN A 134 -3.06 -9.52 14.80
CA ASN A 134 -3.71 -10.83 14.76
C ASN A 134 -3.27 -11.60 13.50
N PHE A 135 -2.17 -12.34 13.61
CA PHE A 135 -1.59 -13.07 12.48
C PHE A 135 -2.51 -14.18 11.98
N GLU A 136 -3.26 -14.85 12.87
CA GLU A 136 -4.15 -15.92 12.46
C GLU A 136 -5.29 -15.41 11.58
N GLU A 137 -5.79 -14.20 11.83
CA GLU A 137 -6.78 -13.54 10.98
C GLU A 137 -6.27 -13.42 9.53
N LEU A 138 -5.03 -12.97 9.36
CA LEU A 138 -4.42 -12.87 8.03
C LEU A 138 -4.30 -14.23 7.37
N ARG A 139 -3.86 -15.25 8.11
CA ARG A 139 -3.72 -16.59 7.58
C ARG A 139 -5.05 -17.18 7.14
N GLU A 140 -6.10 -17.02 7.93
CA GLU A 140 -7.44 -17.50 7.58
C GLU A 140 -7.94 -16.89 6.28
N ILE A 141 -7.81 -15.57 6.13
CA ILE A 141 -8.21 -14.88 4.90
C ILE A 141 -7.40 -15.43 3.72
N ARG A 142 -6.10 -15.56 3.86
CA ARG A 142 -5.23 -16.02 2.78
C ARG A 142 -5.49 -17.48 2.42
N ARG A 143 -5.84 -18.35 3.38
CA ARG A 143 -6.27 -19.71 3.11
C ARG A 143 -7.51 -19.75 2.24
N SER A 144 -8.47 -18.85 2.49
CA SER A 144 -9.70 -18.77 1.72
C SER A 144 -9.46 -18.38 0.26
N PHE A 145 -8.38 -17.64 -0.03
CA PHE A 145 -7.97 -17.29 -1.38
C PHE A 145 -6.96 -18.29 -1.98
N GLY A 146 -6.51 -19.29 -1.22
CA GLY A 146 -5.50 -20.24 -1.67
C GLY A 146 -4.11 -19.64 -1.84
N THR A 147 -3.82 -18.52 -1.20
CA THR A 147 -2.58 -17.77 -1.36
C THR A 147 -1.59 -17.90 -0.21
N LEU A 148 -1.95 -18.63 0.85
CA LEU A 148 -1.04 -18.83 1.97
C LEU A 148 0.07 -19.80 1.57
N THR A 149 1.31 -19.32 1.59
CA THR A 149 2.48 -20.15 1.36
C THR A 149 2.72 -21.02 2.57
N GLN A 150 2.76 -22.34 2.37
CA GLN A 150 3.13 -23.29 3.41
C GLN A 150 4.65 -23.38 3.44
N GLY A 151 5.22 -22.80 4.47
CA GLY A 151 6.67 -22.81 4.64
C GLY A 151 7.09 -23.64 5.80
#